data_8b03c16bc536b2e23895f9acaf2e5379
#
_entry.id   8b03c16bc536b2e23895f9acaf2e5379
#
_cell.length_a   1.000
_cell.length_b   1.000
_cell.length_c   1.000
_cell.angle_alpha   90.00
_cell.angle_beta   90.00
_cell.angle_gamma   90.00
#
_symmetry.space_group_name_H-M   'P 1'
#
loop_
_entity.id
_entity.type
_entity.pdbx_description
1 polymer ?
#
loop_
_entity_poly.entity_id
_entity_poly.type
_entity_poly.pdbx_seq_one_letter_code
_entity_poly.pdbx_strand_id
1 'polypeptide(L)'
;MKKIIIDIDNTLWDLAPVFFDYLKKYNPDIPVEDLKRGETRLKGYIPREDLFGVLKEIHMRQDEFEPYPEAREFLSALKKMGFFIIIASIRNEEAREATERWLKKYELHYDELHLSNDKTVLFNDAWAIVDDSIWTLDKAAQAGIVRTGLRNVWNDGRGHPLFDTLPEIVFYLRKQCSCQ
;
A
#
# COMPACT_ATOMS: atom_id res chain seq x y z
N MET A 1 12.50 -17.65 -9.39
CA MET A 1 11.41 -17.40 -8.41
C MET A 1 10.71 -16.10 -8.83
N LYS A 2 9.37 -16.10 -8.97
CA LYS A 2 8.62 -14.89 -9.35
C LYS A 2 8.65 -13.89 -8.19
N LYS A 3 8.98 -12.62 -8.48
CA LYS A 3 8.95 -11.54 -7.49
C LYS A 3 7.58 -10.87 -7.48
N ILE A 4 7.07 -10.55 -6.30
CA ILE A 4 5.84 -9.79 -6.09
C ILE A 4 6.12 -8.59 -5.19
N ILE A 5 5.63 -7.42 -5.61
CA ILE A 5 5.72 -6.17 -4.87
C ILE A 5 4.44 -6.01 -4.07
N ILE A 6 4.55 -5.73 -2.78
CA ILE A 6 3.42 -5.49 -1.88
C ILE A 6 3.60 -4.11 -1.24
N ASP A 7 2.64 -3.24 -1.44
CA ASP A 7 2.57 -1.96 -0.74
C ASP A 7 2.20 -2.14 0.74
N ILE A 8 2.39 -1.11 1.55
CA ILE A 8 2.05 -1.11 2.98
C ILE A 8 0.75 -0.34 3.22
N ASP A 9 0.73 0.93 2.85
CA ASP A 9 -0.31 1.89 3.22
C ASP A 9 -1.61 1.60 2.44
N ASN A 10 -2.75 1.42 3.14
CA ASN A 10 -4.03 0.98 2.59
C ASN A 10 -3.98 -0.38 1.83
N THR A 11 -2.91 -1.15 2.04
CA THR A 11 -2.71 -2.49 1.46
C THR A 11 -2.50 -3.54 2.53
N LEU A 12 -1.64 -3.30 3.53
CA LEU A 12 -1.43 -4.19 4.67
C LEU A 12 -2.04 -3.65 5.98
N TRP A 13 -2.39 -2.37 6.02
CA TRP A 13 -3.09 -1.70 7.11
C TRP A 13 -3.90 -0.51 6.58
N ASP A 14 -4.85 -0.03 7.39
CA ASP A 14 -5.73 1.08 7.04
C ASP A 14 -5.11 2.41 7.47
N LEU A 15 -4.32 3.02 6.58
CA LEU A 15 -3.73 4.35 6.80
C LEU A 15 -4.80 5.45 6.81
N ALA A 16 -5.84 5.35 5.96
CA ALA A 16 -6.74 6.46 5.68
C ALA A 16 -7.41 7.05 6.92
N PRO A 17 -8.00 6.30 7.86
CA PRO A 17 -8.59 6.86 9.08
C PRO A 17 -7.57 7.61 9.93
N VAL A 18 -6.39 7.03 10.13
CA VAL A 18 -5.32 7.65 10.91
C VAL A 18 -4.87 8.95 10.26
N PHE A 19 -4.67 8.93 8.95
CA PHE A 19 -4.29 10.11 8.18
C PHE A 19 -5.33 11.22 8.29
N PHE A 20 -6.63 10.90 8.19
CA PHE A 20 -7.71 11.88 8.34
C PHE A 20 -7.74 12.50 9.75
N ASP A 21 -7.49 11.72 10.79
CA ASP A 21 -7.40 12.21 12.16
C ASP A 21 -6.22 13.19 12.35
N TYR A 22 -5.07 12.88 11.77
CA TYR A 22 -3.91 13.77 11.78
C TYR A 22 -4.16 15.06 10.99
N LEU A 23 -4.81 14.98 9.84
CA LEU A 23 -5.21 16.14 9.06
C LEU A 23 -6.14 17.06 9.85
N LYS A 24 -7.13 16.49 10.56
CA LYS A 24 -8.05 17.26 11.42
C LYS A 24 -7.34 17.94 12.59
N LYS A 25 -6.33 17.28 13.16
CA LYS A 25 -5.48 17.91 14.21
C LYS A 25 -4.64 19.05 13.65
N TYR A 26 -4.12 18.90 12.43
CA TYR A 26 -3.36 19.94 11.75
C TYR A 26 -4.22 21.16 11.39
N ASN A 27 -5.36 20.95 10.76
CA ASN A 27 -6.32 21.98 10.39
C ASN A 27 -7.76 21.44 10.50
N PRO A 28 -8.55 21.89 11.50
CA PRO A 28 -9.93 21.47 11.70
C PRO A 28 -10.87 21.76 10.51
N ASP A 29 -10.52 22.71 9.64
CA ASP A 29 -11.34 23.09 8.48
C ASP A 29 -11.17 22.14 7.28
N ILE A 30 -10.23 21.19 7.32
CA ILE A 30 -10.06 20.20 6.27
C ILE A 30 -11.35 19.35 6.16
N PRO A 31 -11.97 19.27 4.97
CA PRO A 31 -13.23 18.55 4.76
C PRO A 31 -12.98 17.03 4.64
N VAL A 32 -12.60 16.37 5.74
CA VAL A 32 -12.24 14.92 5.75
C VAL A 32 -13.39 14.04 5.28
N GLU A 33 -14.64 14.43 5.50
CA GLU A 33 -15.79 13.65 5.03
C GLU A 33 -15.90 13.65 3.50
N ASP A 34 -15.48 14.73 2.85
CA ASP A 34 -15.39 14.78 1.39
C ASP A 34 -14.20 13.97 0.87
N LEU A 35 -13.08 14.01 1.61
CA LEU A 35 -11.91 13.14 1.31
C LEU A 35 -12.25 11.65 1.38
N LYS A 36 -13.03 11.23 2.39
CA LYS A 36 -13.52 9.85 2.51
C LYS A 36 -14.38 9.42 1.32
N ARG A 37 -15.02 10.37 0.63
CA ARG A 37 -15.78 10.14 -0.60
C ARG A 37 -14.95 10.35 -1.88
N GLY A 38 -13.68 10.71 -1.74
CA GLY A 38 -12.81 11.01 -2.89
C GLY A 38 -13.15 12.32 -3.63
N GLU A 39 -13.98 13.20 -3.01
CA GLU A 39 -14.54 14.39 -3.68
C GLU A 39 -13.68 15.64 -3.57
N THR A 40 -12.81 15.73 -2.57
CA THR A 40 -12.05 16.94 -2.27
C THR A 40 -10.55 16.76 -2.44
N ARG A 41 -9.92 17.83 -2.97
CA ARG A 41 -8.46 17.94 -3.01
C ARG A 41 -7.96 18.73 -1.80
N LEU A 42 -6.86 18.28 -1.20
CA LEU A 42 -6.22 18.95 -0.04
C LEU A 42 -5.58 20.29 -0.39
N LYS A 43 -5.47 20.63 -1.69
CA LYS A 43 -4.90 21.90 -2.15
C LYS A 43 -5.69 23.09 -1.58
N GLY A 44 -5.02 23.96 -0.84
CA GLY A 44 -5.60 25.14 -0.19
C GLY A 44 -5.92 24.93 1.30
N TYR A 45 -5.93 23.70 1.80
CA TYR A 45 -6.14 23.39 3.22
C TYR A 45 -4.84 23.06 3.95
N ILE A 46 -3.87 22.49 3.24
CA ILE A 46 -2.57 22.12 3.78
C ILE A 46 -1.50 22.30 2.69
N PRO A 47 -0.36 22.95 2.97
CA PRO A 47 0.81 22.96 2.11
C PRO A 47 1.32 21.55 1.84
N ARG A 48 1.92 21.34 0.67
CA ARG A 48 2.39 20.00 0.28
C ARG A 48 3.48 19.47 1.20
N GLU A 49 4.39 20.34 1.64
CA GLU A 49 5.45 20.02 2.58
C GLU A 49 4.90 19.54 3.93
N ASP A 50 3.86 20.21 4.45
CA ASP A 50 3.22 19.84 5.71
C ASP A 50 2.44 18.54 5.59
N LEU A 51 1.82 18.29 4.42
CA LEU A 51 1.18 17.01 4.12
C LEU A 51 2.18 15.84 4.19
N PHE A 52 3.37 16.03 3.61
CA PHE A 52 4.44 15.02 3.74
C PHE A 52 4.98 14.93 5.16
N GLY A 53 4.98 16.03 5.93
CA GLY A 53 5.31 16.04 7.35
C GLY A 53 4.36 15.18 8.17
N VAL A 54 3.05 15.31 7.93
CA VAL A 54 2.00 14.48 8.56
C VAL A 54 2.21 13.00 8.24
N LEU A 55 2.41 12.65 6.96
CA LEU A 55 2.68 11.27 6.57
C LEU A 55 3.95 10.72 7.21
N LYS A 56 5.03 11.52 7.23
CA LYS A 56 6.28 11.14 7.89
C LYS A 56 6.07 10.84 9.37
N GLU A 57 5.33 11.69 10.09
CA GLU A 57 5.03 11.46 11.51
C GLU A 57 4.31 10.14 11.73
N ILE A 58 3.30 9.83 10.91
CA ILE A 58 2.56 8.55 10.99
C ILE A 58 3.51 7.38 10.72
N HIS A 59 4.33 7.46 9.66
CA HIS A 59 5.26 6.39 9.31
C HIS A 59 6.34 6.14 10.37
N MET A 60 6.82 7.19 11.04
CA MET A 60 7.77 7.07 12.18
C MET A 60 7.16 6.35 13.40
N ARG A 61 5.83 6.30 13.46
CA ARG A 61 5.05 5.65 14.52
C ARG A 61 4.32 4.39 14.01
N GLN A 62 4.77 3.79 12.90
CA GLN A 62 4.12 2.65 12.27
C GLN A 62 3.84 1.50 13.26
N ASP A 63 4.74 1.24 14.19
CA ASP A 63 4.63 0.15 15.16
C ASP A 63 3.53 0.37 16.23
N GLU A 64 2.87 1.53 16.27
CA GLU A 64 1.70 1.79 17.10
C GLU A 64 0.38 1.36 16.45
N PHE A 65 0.38 1.07 15.15
CA PHE A 65 -0.83 0.74 14.39
C PHE A 65 -0.90 -0.75 14.07
N GLU A 66 -2.14 -1.27 13.97
CA GLU A 66 -2.37 -2.68 13.64
C GLU A 66 -2.49 -2.88 12.13
N PRO A 67 -1.97 -4.01 11.58
CA PRO A 67 -2.26 -4.39 10.21
C PRO A 67 -3.71 -4.87 10.07
N TYR A 68 -4.17 -5.02 8.82
CA TYR A 68 -5.40 -5.77 8.55
C TYR A 68 -5.30 -7.17 9.16
N PRO A 69 -6.39 -7.73 9.72
CA PRO A 69 -6.38 -9.05 10.36
C PRO A 69 -5.84 -10.16 9.46
N GLU A 70 -6.06 -10.04 8.14
CA GLU A 70 -5.66 -11.03 7.14
C GLU A 70 -4.24 -10.82 6.59
N ALA A 71 -3.53 -9.74 6.95
CA ALA A 71 -2.25 -9.36 6.34
C ALA A 71 -1.17 -10.44 6.52
N ARG A 72 -1.11 -11.08 7.69
CA ARG A 72 -0.17 -12.17 7.99
C ARG A 72 -0.44 -13.40 7.12
N GLU A 73 -1.70 -13.84 7.08
CA GLU A 73 -2.13 -14.99 6.27
C GLU A 73 -1.97 -14.71 4.79
N PHE A 74 -2.22 -13.50 4.34
CA PHE A 74 -2.00 -13.04 2.98
C PHE A 74 -0.54 -13.23 2.55
N LEU A 75 0.42 -12.67 3.30
CA LEU A 75 1.85 -12.82 2.99
C LEU A 75 2.30 -14.28 3.07
N SER A 76 1.82 -15.02 4.08
CA SER A 76 2.08 -16.47 4.21
C SER A 76 1.58 -17.26 2.99
N ALA A 77 0.39 -16.93 2.47
CA ALA A 77 -0.15 -17.56 1.27
C ALA A 77 0.72 -17.27 0.03
N LEU A 78 1.21 -16.06 -0.14
CA LEU A 78 2.13 -15.69 -1.23
C LEU A 78 3.46 -16.45 -1.12
N LYS A 79 4.01 -16.59 0.08
CA LYS A 79 5.21 -17.41 0.32
C LYS A 79 4.98 -18.87 -0.05
N LYS A 80 3.84 -19.46 0.32
CA LYS A 80 3.45 -20.83 -0.05
C LYS A 80 3.26 -21.01 -1.56
N MET A 81 2.92 -19.94 -2.28
CA MET A 81 2.87 -19.93 -3.74
C MET A 81 4.25 -19.81 -4.40
N GLY A 82 5.32 -19.68 -3.61
CA GLY A 82 6.71 -19.62 -4.09
C GLY A 82 7.15 -18.22 -4.54
N PHE A 83 6.46 -17.17 -4.13
CA PHE A 83 6.88 -15.79 -4.42
C PHE A 83 8.06 -15.33 -3.56
N PHE A 84 8.94 -14.53 -4.18
CA PHE A 84 9.84 -13.63 -3.47
C PHE A 84 9.09 -12.32 -3.20
N ILE A 85 8.86 -11.99 -1.94
CA ILE A 85 8.02 -10.86 -1.52
C ILE A 85 8.90 -9.65 -1.26
N ILE A 86 8.68 -8.58 -2.04
CA ILE A 86 9.28 -7.27 -1.81
C ILE A 86 8.20 -6.37 -1.21
N ILE A 87 8.34 -6.02 0.06
CA ILE A 87 7.53 -4.95 0.65
C ILE A 87 8.10 -3.62 0.13
N ALA A 88 7.26 -2.81 -0.54
CA ALA A 88 7.69 -1.54 -1.11
C ALA A 88 6.70 -0.41 -0.75
N SER A 89 7.20 0.66 -0.15
CA SER A 89 6.38 1.80 0.25
C SER A 89 7.02 3.12 -0.11
N ILE A 90 6.18 4.10 -0.47
CA ILE A 90 6.60 5.49 -0.71
C ILE A 90 6.69 6.20 0.64
N ARG A 91 7.85 6.09 1.26
CA ARG A 91 8.18 6.73 2.54
C ARG A 91 9.67 7.01 2.67
N ASN A 92 10.02 7.94 3.57
CA ASN A 92 11.40 8.28 3.82
C ASN A 92 12.16 7.12 4.50
N GLU A 93 13.46 7.02 4.21
CA GLU A 93 14.36 6.02 4.79
C GLU A 93 14.38 6.11 6.33
N GLU A 94 14.17 7.29 6.90
CA GLU A 94 14.08 7.50 8.35
C GLU A 94 12.99 6.65 9.02
N ALA A 95 11.93 6.27 8.29
CA ALA A 95 10.86 5.41 8.80
C ALA A 95 11.20 3.90 8.73
N ARG A 96 12.38 3.52 8.24
CA ARG A 96 12.78 2.11 8.08
C ARG A 96 12.69 1.34 9.37
N GLU A 97 13.32 1.82 10.43
CA GLU A 97 13.32 1.12 11.71
C GLU A 97 11.91 0.90 12.28
N ALA A 98 11.04 1.92 12.22
CA ALA A 98 9.65 1.78 12.66
C ALA A 98 8.89 0.76 11.81
N THR A 99 9.10 0.79 10.48
CA THR A 99 8.51 -0.16 9.54
C THR A 99 8.98 -1.59 9.81
N GLU A 100 10.28 -1.82 10.02
CA GLU A 100 10.85 -3.14 10.32
C GLU A 100 10.36 -3.68 11.67
N ARG A 101 10.29 -2.82 12.71
CA ARG A 101 9.69 -3.20 14.01
C ARG A 101 8.23 -3.63 13.83
N TRP A 102 7.46 -2.89 13.04
CA TRP A 102 6.06 -3.22 12.76
C TRP A 102 5.91 -4.55 12.03
N LEU A 103 6.65 -4.74 10.94
CA LEU A 103 6.64 -6.00 10.17
C LEU A 103 7.01 -7.19 11.06
N LYS A 104 8.01 -7.03 11.92
CA LYS A 104 8.44 -8.05 12.87
C LYS A 104 7.41 -8.31 13.96
N LYS A 105 6.84 -7.26 14.56
CA LYS A 105 5.85 -7.33 15.64
C LYS A 105 4.64 -8.15 15.24
N TYR A 106 4.17 -7.98 13.99
CA TYR A 106 2.99 -8.66 13.47
C TYR A 106 3.29 -9.88 12.61
N GLU A 107 4.55 -10.35 12.62
CA GLU A 107 5.01 -11.53 11.86
C GLU A 107 4.65 -11.47 10.37
N LEU A 108 4.77 -10.27 9.78
CA LEU A 108 4.54 -10.00 8.37
C LEU A 108 5.81 -10.38 7.58
N HIS A 109 5.89 -11.65 7.16
CA HIS A 109 7.09 -12.20 6.52
C HIS A 109 7.29 -11.69 5.09
N TYR A 110 8.49 -11.21 4.80
CA TYR A 110 8.93 -10.71 3.51
C TYR A 110 10.39 -11.12 3.24
N ASP A 111 10.86 -10.92 2.03
CA ASP A 111 12.24 -11.21 1.64
C ASP A 111 13.08 -9.93 1.51
N GLU A 112 12.45 -8.81 1.08
CA GLU A 112 13.13 -7.53 0.88
C GLU A 112 12.22 -6.37 1.30
N LEU A 113 12.79 -5.31 1.90
CA LEU A 113 12.11 -4.06 2.20
C LEU A 113 12.72 -2.93 1.37
N HIS A 114 11.89 -2.32 0.51
CA HIS A 114 12.25 -1.21 -0.35
C HIS A 114 11.46 0.04 0.04
N LEU A 115 12.15 1.05 0.56
CA LEU A 115 11.60 2.37 0.85
C LEU A 115 12.14 3.38 -0.16
N SER A 116 11.27 3.99 -0.93
CA SER A 116 11.68 4.86 -2.04
C SER A 116 10.52 5.76 -2.48
N ASN A 117 10.84 6.90 -3.07
CA ASN A 117 9.86 7.77 -3.70
C ASN A 117 9.34 7.22 -5.04
N ASP A 118 9.92 6.16 -5.57
CA ASP A 118 9.53 5.55 -6.83
C ASP A 118 9.66 4.02 -6.77
N LYS A 119 8.53 3.33 -6.78
CA LYS A 119 8.46 1.85 -6.82
C LYS A 119 8.66 1.28 -8.22
N THR A 120 8.58 2.10 -9.27
CA THR A 120 8.65 1.61 -10.67
C THR A 120 10.02 1.04 -11.02
N VAL A 121 11.05 1.41 -10.26
CA VAL A 121 12.41 0.85 -10.40
C VAL A 121 12.44 -0.67 -10.17
N LEU A 122 11.44 -1.22 -9.47
CA LEU A 122 11.31 -2.66 -9.19
C LEU A 122 10.58 -3.42 -10.30
N PHE A 123 9.94 -2.73 -11.25
CA PHE A 123 9.03 -3.35 -12.21
C PHE A 123 9.71 -4.29 -13.21
N ASN A 124 10.97 -4.00 -13.57
CA ASN A 124 11.69 -4.83 -14.54
C ASN A 124 11.83 -6.31 -14.13
N ASP A 125 11.87 -6.58 -12.83
CA ASP A 125 12.05 -7.90 -12.25
C ASP A 125 10.79 -8.45 -11.58
N ALA A 126 9.73 -7.64 -11.48
CA ALA A 126 8.52 -8.02 -10.80
C ALA A 126 7.54 -8.76 -11.74
N TRP A 127 6.94 -9.82 -11.23
CA TRP A 127 5.83 -10.49 -11.89
C TRP A 127 4.49 -9.83 -11.58
N ALA A 128 4.30 -9.33 -10.35
CA ALA A 128 3.07 -8.68 -9.91
C ALA A 128 3.33 -7.56 -8.91
N ILE A 129 2.33 -6.70 -8.77
CA ILE A 129 2.23 -5.70 -7.70
C ILE A 129 0.84 -5.71 -7.09
N VAL A 130 0.79 -5.52 -5.76
CA VAL A 130 -0.43 -5.25 -4.97
C VAL A 130 -0.27 -3.87 -4.34
N ASP A 131 -1.12 -2.92 -4.74
CA ASP A 131 -0.99 -1.50 -4.36
C ASP A 131 -2.38 -0.83 -4.41
N ASP A 132 -2.63 0.20 -3.61
CA ASP A 132 -3.88 0.97 -3.64
C ASP A 132 -3.81 2.20 -4.55
N SER A 133 -2.60 2.61 -4.92
CA SER A 133 -2.35 3.81 -5.72
C SER A 133 -2.66 3.59 -7.20
N ILE A 134 -3.63 4.35 -7.74
CA ILE A 134 -3.97 4.34 -9.16
C ILE A 134 -2.73 4.60 -10.02
N TRP A 135 -1.92 5.58 -9.63
CA TRP A 135 -0.71 5.93 -10.38
C TRP A 135 0.25 4.73 -10.49
N THR A 136 0.45 4.00 -9.41
CA THR A 136 1.29 2.80 -9.39
C THR A 136 0.68 1.69 -10.25
N LEU A 137 -0.63 1.46 -10.13
CA LEU A 137 -1.36 0.45 -10.91
C LEU A 137 -1.36 0.76 -12.41
N ASP A 138 -1.51 2.05 -12.81
CA ASP A 138 -1.41 2.49 -14.20
C ASP A 138 -0.01 2.24 -14.78
N LYS A 139 1.03 2.54 -14.02
CA LYS A 139 2.42 2.27 -14.42
C LYS A 139 2.70 0.77 -14.55
N ALA A 140 2.19 -0.03 -13.62
CA ALA A 140 2.29 -1.49 -13.69
C ALA A 140 1.55 -2.06 -14.93
N ALA A 141 0.40 -1.48 -15.29
CA ALA A 141 -0.33 -1.83 -16.50
C ALA A 141 0.50 -1.55 -17.76
N GLN A 142 1.13 -0.37 -17.84
CA GLN A 142 2.00 0.01 -18.96
C GLN A 142 3.24 -0.89 -19.07
N ALA A 143 3.77 -1.35 -17.93
CA ALA A 143 4.89 -2.29 -17.87
C ALA A 143 4.51 -3.75 -18.15
N GLY A 144 3.20 -4.06 -18.32
CA GLY A 144 2.73 -5.43 -18.55
C GLY A 144 2.79 -6.34 -17.33
N ILE A 145 2.90 -5.77 -16.10
CA ILE A 145 2.96 -6.53 -14.86
C ILE A 145 1.55 -6.86 -14.38
N VAL A 146 1.36 -8.04 -13.81
CA VAL A 146 0.11 -8.39 -13.09
C VAL A 146 -0.08 -7.39 -11.95
N ARG A 147 -1.24 -6.77 -11.89
CA ARG A 147 -1.54 -5.73 -10.91
C ARG A 147 -2.87 -5.96 -10.25
N THR A 148 -2.97 -5.59 -8.99
CA THR A 148 -4.21 -5.68 -8.20
C THR A 148 -4.06 -4.86 -6.93
N GLY A 149 -5.14 -4.67 -6.18
CA GLY A 149 -5.13 -4.00 -4.89
C GLY A 149 -6.46 -4.12 -4.15
N LEU A 150 -6.50 -3.60 -2.94
CA LEU A 150 -7.76 -3.42 -2.22
C LEU A 150 -8.56 -2.29 -2.84
N ARG A 151 -9.88 -2.50 -2.91
CA ARG A 151 -10.83 -1.50 -3.41
C ARG A 151 -10.98 -0.37 -2.39
N ASN A 152 -10.80 0.85 -2.86
CA ASN A 152 -10.98 2.07 -2.09
C ASN A 152 -11.71 3.12 -2.93
N VAL A 153 -12.27 4.14 -2.31
CA VAL A 153 -13.01 5.21 -3.01
C VAL A 153 -12.16 5.96 -4.03
N TRP A 154 -10.84 6.04 -3.84
CA TRP A 154 -9.93 6.74 -4.76
C TRP A 154 -9.47 5.91 -5.95
N ASN A 155 -9.59 4.58 -5.90
CA ASN A 155 -9.12 3.68 -6.97
C ASN A 155 -10.24 2.92 -7.68
N ASP A 156 -11.46 2.92 -7.16
CA ASP A 156 -12.59 2.23 -7.78
C ASP A 156 -12.97 2.82 -9.15
N GLY A 157 -13.47 1.98 -10.05
CA GLY A 157 -13.92 2.39 -11.39
C GLY A 157 -12.79 2.75 -12.38
N ARG A 158 -11.52 2.50 -12.05
CA ARG A 158 -10.35 2.83 -12.91
C ARG A 158 -9.87 1.68 -13.80
N GLY A 159 -10.62 0.57 -13.85
CA GLY A 159 -10.31 -0.57 -14.75
C GLY A 159 -9.18 -1.46 -14.28
N HIS A 160 -8.75 -1.35 -13.02
CA HIS A 160 -7.84 -2.29 -12.39
C HIS A 160 -8.60 -3.43 -11.72
N PRO A 161 -8.04 -4.66 -11.63
CA PRO A 161 -8.60 -5.74 -10.82
C PRO A 161 -8.46 -5.39 -9.34
N LEU A 162 -9.53 -4.93 -8.73
CA LEU A 162 -9.59 -4.55 -7.31
C LEU A 162 -10.54 -5.47 -6.56
N PHE A 163 -10.23 -5.74 -5.29
CA PHE A 163 -10.96 -6.67 -4.44
C PHE A 163 -11.22 -6.06 -3.07
N ASP A 164 -12.23 -6.58 -2.40
CA ASP A 164 -12.63 -6.04 -1.09
C ASP A 164 -11.82 -6.64 0.07
N THR A 165 -11.13 -7.78 -0.18
CA THR A 165 -10.36 -8.49 0.84
C THR A 165 -9.02 -9.02 0.32
N LEU A 166 -8.04 -9.18 1.21
CA LEU A 166 -6.74 -9.79 0.88
C LEU A 166 -6.85 -11.26 0.41
N PRO A 167 -7.73 -12.11 0.96
CA PRO A 167 -7.97 -13.45 0.44
C PRO A 167 -8.43 -13.50 -1.03
N GLU A 168 -9.26 -12.56 -1.46
CA GLU A 168 -9.69 -12.46 -2.87
C GLU A 168 -8.52 -12.11 -3.78
N ILE A 169 -7.59 -11.26 -3.34
CA ILE A 169 -6.34 -10.96 -4.05
C ILE A 169 -5.49 -12.24 -4.20
N VAL A 170 -5.36 -13.06 -3.16
CA VAL A 170 -4.65 -14.35 -3.26
C VAL A 170 -5.28 -15.24 -4.31
N PHE A 171 -6.61 -15.34 -4.33
CA PHE A 171 -7.33 -16.15 -5.31
C PHE A 171 -7.11 -15.64 -6.74
N TYR A 172 -7.18 -14.34 -6.95
CA TYR A 172 -6.87 -13.71 -8.24
C TYR A 172 -5.45 -14.04 -8.72
N LEU A 173 -4.44 -13.82 -7.85
CA LEU A 173 -3.05 -14.08 -8.17
C LEU A 173 -2.79 -15.56 -8.50
N ARG A 174 -3.44 -16.50 -7.82
CA ARG A 174 -3.38 -17.94 -8.16
C ARG A 174 -3.87 -18.23 -9.57
N LYS A 175 -5.00 -17.63 -9.98
CA LYS A 175 -5.50 -17.76 -11.34
C LYS A 175 -4.51 -17.23 -12.38
N GLN A 176 -3.90 -16.05 -12.11
CA GLN A 176 -2.89 -15.49 -13.01
C GLN A 176 -1.65 -16.38 -13.14
N CYS A 177 -1.23 -17.05 -12.04
CA CYS A 177 -0.13 -18.02 -12.10
C CYS A 177 -0.43 -19.24 -12.95
N SER A 178 -1.68 -19.71 -12.98
CA SER A 178 -2.09 -20.91 -13.72
C SER A 178 -2.30 -20.67 -15.20
N CYS A 179 -2.38 -19.41 -15.63
CA CYS A 179 -2.58 -19.03 -17.04
C CYS A 179 -1.27 -18.73 -17.78
N GLN A 180 -0.14 -18.83 -17.12
CA GLN A 180 1.22 -18.65 -17.66
C GLN A 180 2.03 -19.94 -17.56
#